data_fbc0caf6e9a74239d13b526ef58a6f34
#
_entry.id   fbc0caf6e9a74239d13b526ef58a6f34
#
_cell.length_a   1.000
_cell.length_b   1.000
_cell.length_c   1.000
_cell.angle_alpha   90.00
_cell.angle_beta   90.00
_cell.angle_gamma   90.00
#
_symmetry.space_group_name_H-M   'P 1'
#
loop_
_entity.id
_entity.type
_entity.pdbx_description
1 polymer ?
#
loop_
_entity_poly.entity_id
_entity_poly.type
_entity_poly.pdbx_seq_one_letter_code
_entity_poly.pdbx_strand_id
1 'polypeptide(L)'
;MANPYRELFTAPGTKSLALAGMLARLPLSMTGIGIITMLSQLRGSFALAGAVSATFVLAYALLSPQISRLMDRHGQSRVLPAATAISVIGILLLLASSWWLAPDWTLFAGALLAGFMPSMSAVARARWTAIYQGQPRLQTAYSLETVLDEVTFITGPPLSVGLSVALFPQAGPLAAAILLPIGVLALIAQRSTEPLVKTHDATSGLPGSVIKLTSVRLLALLMMAMGIIVGTVDIVSVAFAEQLGQPAAASLVLSAYAVGSCLSGLLFGALKLPIPLSRLLLLGGLATAVTTLPLLLAGNIATLATVVFVAGLFFAPTMIVAMSLIERQVPKRQLTEGMTWLLAALNVGVALGAAVSGQVVNESGARAGFVIALCAGALVLLVALWGSQRLRDSSVPNAA
;
A
#
# COMPACT_ATOMS: atom_id res chain seq x y z
N MET A 1 -31.40 9.23 2.27
CA MET A 1 -30.41 9.05 1.19
C MET A 1 -29.94 7.60 1.21
N ALA A 2 -29.86 6.93 0.05
CA ALA A 2 -29.35 5.57 0.00
C ALA A 2 -27.87 5.57 0.40
N ASN A 3 -27.46 4.59 1.19
CA ASN A 3 -26.06 4.44 1.62
C ASN A 3 -25.20 4.08 0.39
N PRO A 4 -24.25 4.92 -0.04
CA PRO A 4 -23.47 4.72 -1.27
C PRO A 4 -22.64 3.43 -1.23
N TYR A 5 -22.22 2.99 -0.05
CA TYR A 5 -21.49 1.72 0.12
C TYR A 5 -22.39 0.51 -0.07
N ARG A 6 -23.68 0.58 0.34
CA ARG A 6 -24.65 -0.48 0.09
C ARG A 6 -24.89 -0.68 -1.41
N GLU A 7 -24.85 0.41 -2.17
CA GLU A 7 -25.01 0.37 -3.62
C GLU A 7 -23.85 -0.34 -4.34
N LEU A 8 -22.65 -0.36 -3.78
CA LEU A 8 -21.51 -1.12 -4.33
C LEU A 8 -21.78 -2.64 -4.34
N PHE A 9 -22.56 -3.12 -3.40
CA PHE A 9 -22.83 -4.53 -3.23
C PHE A 9 -24.10 -5.04 -3.95
N THR A 10 -24.65 -4.21 -4.85
CA THR A 10 -25.79 -4.59 -5.68
C THR A 10 -25.39 -5.40 -6.91
N ALA A 11 -24.18 -5.18 -7.45
CA ALA A 11 -23.68 -5.97 -8.58
C ALA A 11 -23.28 -7.39 -8.13
N PRO A 12 -23.51 -8.40 -8.97
CA PRO A 12 -23.17 -9.80 -8.66
C PRO A 12 -21.67 -9.96 -8.39
N GLY A 13 -21.30 -10.71 -7.36
CA GLY A 13 -19.91 -11.03 -7.02
C GLY A 13 -19.15 -9.98 -6.24
N THR A 14 -19.69 -8.76 -6.04
CA THR A 14 -18.96 -7.67 -5.38
C THR A 14 -18.70 -7.90 -3.89
N LYS A 15 -19.60 -8.57 -3.16
CA LYS A 15 -19.39 -8.96 -1.76
C LYS A 15 -18.23 -9.95 -1.64
N SER A 16 -18.24 -10.96 -2.48
CA SER A 16 -17.18 -11.98 -2.53
C SER A 16 -15.85 -11.36 -2.97
N LEU A 17 -15.87 -10.38 -3.90
CA LEU A 17 -14.69 -9.63 -4.32
C LEU A 17 -14.05 -8.89 -3.13
N ALA A 18 -14.84 -8.16 -2.34
CA ALA A 18 -14.34 -7.42 -1.19
C ALA A 18 -13.76 -8.35 -0.12
N LEU A 19 -14.45 -9.45 0.21
CA LEU A 19 -13.99 -10.42 1.21
C LEU A 19 -12.74 -11.18 0.76
N ALA A 20 -12.74 -11.71 -0.47
CA ALA A 20 -11.59 -12.42 -1.03
C ALA A 20 -10.39 -11.46 -1.19
N GLY A 21 -10.63 -10.23 -1.65
CA GLY A 21 -9.62 -9.19 -1.74
C GLY A 21 -9.02 -8.83 -0.38
N MET A 22 -9.82 -8.68 0.66
CA MET A 22 -9.34 -8.44 2.03
C MET A 22 -8.47 -9.59 2.53
N LEU A 23 -8.92 -10.84 2.36
CA LEU A 23 -8.15 -12.01 2.78
C LEU A 23 -6.82 -12.15 2.03
N ALA A 24 -6.83 -11.89 0.71
CA ALA A 24 -5.65 -12.04 -0.14
C ALA A 24 -4.57 -10.96 0.10
N ARG A 25 -4.91 -9.81 0.71
CA ARG A 25 -3.94 -8.73 0.97
C ARG A 25 -3.30 -8.78 2.35
N LEU A 26 -3.91 -9.48 3.34
CA LEU A 26 -3.34 -9.67 4.67
C LEU A 26 -1.90 -10.21 4.66
N PRO A 27 -1.54 -11.20 3.84
CA PRO A 27 -0.19 -11.75 3.80
C PRO A 27 0.91 -10.71 3.56
N LEU A 28 0.64 -9.68 2.75
CA LEU A 28 1.63 -8.63 2.47
C LEU A 28 2.03 -7.88 3.75
N SER A 29 1.05 -7.48 4.56
CA SER A 29 1.29 -6.75 5.82
C SER A 29 1.86 -7.64 6.93
N MET A 30 1.62 -8.96 6.86
CA MET A 30 2.11 -9.95 7.82
C MET A 30 3.55 -10.38 7.56
N THR A 31 3.97 -10.48 6.28
CA THR A 31 5.22 -11.15 5.90
C THR A 31 6.44 -10.38 6.36
N GLY A 32 6.51 -9.07 6.13
CA GLY A 32 7.70 -8.26 6.48
C GLY A 32 8.01 -8.29 7.98
N ILE A 33 7.03 -7.99 8.82
CA ILE A 33 7.19 -8.03 10.27
C ILE A 33 7.33 -9.45 10.79
N GLY A 34 6.67 -10.42 10.16
CA GLY A 34 6.79 -11.82 10.49
C GLY A 34 8.22 -12.36 10.28
N ILE A 35 8.90 -11.95 9.19
CA ILE A 35 10.32 -12.26 8.95
C ILE A 35 11.18 -11.67 10.08
N ILE A 36 10.95 -10.40 10.44
CA ILE A 36 11.73 -9.74 11.51
C ILE A 36 11.54 -10.47 12.82
N THR A 37 10.30 -10.75 13.23
CA THR A 37 9.98 -11.41 14.49
C THR A 37 10.56 -12.83 14.53
N MET A 38 10.40 -13.60 13.46
CA MET A 38 10.92 -14.96 13.36
C MET A 38 12.44 -15.01 13.48
N LEU A 39 13.14 -14.19 12.70
CA LEU A 39 14.61 -14.25 12.65
C LEU A 39 15.27 -13.60 13.88
N SER A 40 14.67 -12.57 14.49
CA SER A 40 15.17 -12.02 15.75
C SER A 40 15.11 -13.03 16.88
N GLN A 41 14.05 -13.85 16.95
CA GLN A 41 13.90 -14.91 17.95
C GLN A 41 14.82 -16.12 17.69
N LEU A 42 15.00 -16.54 16.43
CA LEU A 42 15.74 -17.77 16.11
C LEU A 42 17.23 -17.56 15.88
N ARG A 43 17.62 -16.41 15.33
CA ARG A 43 19.02 -16.07 15.00
C ARG A 43 19.63 -15.05 15.96
N GLY A 44 18.82 -14.40 16.83
CA GLY A 44 19.29 -13.39 17.77
C GLY A 44 19.86 -12.13 17.12
N SER A 45 19.63 -11.91 15.80
CA SER A 45 20.20 -10.80 15.05
C SER A 45 19.10 -9.96 14.38
N PHE A 46 18.85 -8.78 14.93
CA PHE A 46 17.95 -7.81 14.31
C PHE A 46 18.50 -7.27 12.98
N ALA A 47 19.82 -7.17 12.82
CA ALA A 47 20.45 -6.74 11.59
C ALA A 47 20.17 -7.70 10.44
N LEU A 48 20.34 -9.02 10.66
CA LEU A 48 20.00 -10.05 9.67
C LEU A 48 18.49 -10.03 9.37
N ALA A 49 17.66 -10.00 10.41
CA ALA A 49 16.20 -9.96 10.27
C ALA A 49 15.73 -8.76 9.44
N GLY A 50 16.26 -7.58 9.72
CA GLY A 50 15.97 -6.36 8.96
C GLY A 50 16.46 -6.45 7.51
N ALA A 51 17.66 -6.96 7.27
CA ALA A 51 18.20 -7.11 5.92
C ALA A 51 17.37 -8.08 5.05
N VAL A 52 16.95 -9.22 5.61
CA VAL A 52 16.10 -10.20 4.92
C VAL A 52 14.72 -9.62 4.65
N SER A 53 14.11 -8.93 5.64
CA SER A 53 12.82 -8.25 5.44
C SER A 53 12.91 -7.13 4.39
N ALA A 54 13.98 -6.33 4.40
CA ALA A 54 14.22 -5.32 3.37
C ALA A 54 14.35 -5.94 1.96
N THR A 55 15.01 -7.10 1.85
CA THR A 55 15.08 -7.84 0.59
C THR A 55 13.71 -8.23 0.07
N PHE A 56 12.83 -8.74 0.95
CA PHE A 56 11.43 -9.02 0.60
C PHE A 56 10.70 -7.78 0.10
N VAL A 57 10.78 -6.65 0.83
CA VAL A 57 10.09 -5.40 0.47
C VAL A 57 10.59 -4.86 -0.87
N LEU A 58 11.91 -4.85 -1.10
CA LEU A 58 12.50 -4.39 -2.35
C LEU A 58 12.14 -5.31 -3.52
N ALA A 59 12.22 -6.64 -3.31
CA ALA A 59 11.79 -7.61 -4.32
C ALA A 59 10.31 -7.42 -4.68
N TYR A 60 9.45 -7.29 -3.69
CA TYR A 60 8.02 -6.99 -3.90
C TYR A 60 7.81 -5.70 -4.70
N ALA A 61 8.48 -4.61 -4.31
CA ALA A 61 8.33 -3.32 -4.97
C ALA A 61 8.75 -3.35 -6.45
N LEU A 62 9.78 -4.14 -6.78
CA LEU A 62 10.30 -4.26 -8.14
C LEU A 62 9.53 -5.28 -8.99
N LEU A 63 9.11 -6.41 -8.39
CA LEU A 63 8.49 -7.52 -9.11
C LEU A 63 6.98 -7.39 -9.25
N SER A 64 6.28 -6.84 -8.25
CA SER A 64 4.81 -6.75 -8.30
C SER A 64 4.26 -5.94 -9.48
N PRO A 65 4.89 -4.83 -9.95
CA PRO A 65 4.44 -4.15 -11.16
C PRO A 65 4.64 -5.00 -12.43
N GLN A 66 5.69 -5.82 -12.47
CA GLN A 66 5.95 -6.72 -13.62
C GLN A 66 4.91 -7.85 -13.66
N ILE A 67 4.58 -8.42 -12.49
CA ILE A 67 3.52 -9.41 -12.35
C ILE A 67 2.17 -8.80 -12.77
N SER A 68 1.88 -7.58 -12.34
CA SER A 68 0.64 -6.86 -12.72
C SER A 68 0.58 -6.59 -14.22
N ARG A 69 1.70 -6.25 -14.85
CA ARG A 69 1.81 -6.13 -16.31
C ARG A 69 1.52 -7.46 -17.03
N LEU A 70 1.98 -8.59 -16.48
CA LEU A 70 1.65 -9.91 -16.99
C LEU A 70 0.16 -10.22 -16.83
N MET A 71 -0.45 -9.84 -15.69
CA MET A 71 -1.89 -9.99 -15.45
C MET A 71 -2.73 -9.17 -16.43
N ASP A 72 -2.34 -7.93 -16.72
CA ASP A 72 -3.01 -7.08 -17.70
C ASP A 72 -2.96 -7.66 -19.13
N ARG A 73 -1.91 -8.47 -19.44
CA ARG A 73 -1.72 -9.09 -20.76
C ARG A 73 -2.38 -10.45 -20.92
N HIS A 74 -2.29 -11.29 -19.89
CA HIS A 74 -2.67 -12.70 -19.99
C HIS A 74 -3.90 -13.05 -19.15
N GLY A 75 -4.43 -12.10 -18.38
CA GLY A 75 -5.54 -12.28 -17.44
C GLY A 75 -5.08 -12.64 -16.04
N GLN A 76 -5.87 -12.20 -15.07
CA GLN A 76 -5.57 -12.40 -13.65
C GLN A 76 -5.61 -13.89 -13.28
N SER A 77 -6.59 -14.63 -13.77
CA SER A 77 -6.78 -16.06 -13.46
C SER A 77 -5.62 -16.95 -13.94
N ARG A 78 -4.85 -16.53 -14.95
CA ARG A 78 -3.67 -17.28 -15.42
C ARG A 78 -2.39 -16.94 -14.67
N VAL A 79 -2.19 -15.68 -14.32
CA VAL A 79 -0.91 -15.21 -13.77
C VAL A 79 -0.89 -15.32 -12.24
N LEU A 80 -2.01 -15.05 -11.56
CA LEU A 80 -2.09 -15.09 -10.11
C LEU A 80 -1.64 -16.42 -9.50
N PRO A 81 -2.05 -17.61 -10.01
CA PRO A 81 -1.62 -18.89 -9.42
C PRO A 81 -0.11 -19.09 -9.46
N ALA A 82 0.53 -18.77 -10.59
CA ALA A 82 1.97 -18.93 -10.76
C ALA A 82 2.76 -17.98 -9.85
N ALA A 83 2.40 -16.69 -9.82
CA ALA A 83 3.03 -15.71 -8.95
C ALA A 83 2.86 -16.06 -7.47
N THR A 84 1.64 -16.46 -7.08
CA THR A 84 1.34 -16.93 -5.72
C THR A 84 2.15 -18.17 -5.35
N ALA A 85 2.25 -19.16 -6.23
CA ALA A 85 3.03 -20.36 -5.98
C ALA A 85 4.52 -20.05 -5.74
N ILE A 86 5.12 -19.17 -6.56
CA ILE A 86 6.51 -18.74 -6.37
C ILE A 86 6.67 -18.02 -5.03
N SER A 87 5.76 -17.11 -4.69
CA SER A 87 5.80 -16.39 -3.43
C SER A 87 5.66 -17.32 -2.22
N VAL A 88 4.73 -18.27 -2.26
CA VAL A 88 4.54 -19.27 -1.20
C VAL A 88 5.77 -20.16 -1.06
N ILE A 89 6.37 -20.63 -2.17
CA ILE A 89 7.62 -21.38 -2.15
C ILE A 89 8.73 -20.56 -1.47
N GLY A 90 8.81 -19.26 -1.76
CA GLY A 90 9.74 -18.34 -1.10
C GLY A 90 9.53 -18.26 0.41
N ILE A 91 8.28 -18.09 0.86
CA ILE A 91 7.98 -18.08 2.30
C ILE A 91 8.31 -19.45 2.94
N LEU A 92 7.93 -20.55 2.29
CA LEU A 92 8.25 -21.90 2.79
C LEU A 92 9.78 -22.15 2.86
N LEU A 93 10.54 -21.63 1.90
CA LEU A 93 12.01 -21.68 1.94
C LEU A 93 12.55 -20.87 3.14
N LEU A 94 12.01 -19.68 3.42
CA LEU A 94 12.35 -18.92 4.63
C LEU A 94 12.07 -19.72 5.90
N LEU A 95 10.90 -20.35 5.99
CA LEU A 95 10.51 -21.17 7.13
C LEU A 95 11.45 -22.36 7.31
N ALA A 96 11.72 -23.11 6.26
CA ALA A 96 12.62 -24.25 6.25
C ALA A 96 14.06 -23.82 6.64
N SER A 97 14.57 -22.76 6.03
CA SER A 97 15.91 -22.23 6.33
C SER A 97 16.04 -21.74 7.78
N SER A 98 14.98 -21.18 8.34
CA SER A 98 14.96 -20.78 9.75
C SER A 98 14.88 -21.98 10.69
N TRP A 99 14.13 -23.03 10.33
CA TRP A 99 13.96 -24.24 11.14
C TRP A 99 15.25 -25.07 11.22
N TRP A 100 15.91 -25.29 10.09
CA TRP A 100 17.15 -26.09 10.02
C TRP A 100 18.43 -25.29 10.23
N LEU A 101 18.30 -24.00 10.60
CA LEU A 101 19.44 -23.09 10.75
C LEU A 101 20.37 -23.08 9.53
N ALA A 102 19.80 -23.17 8.33
CA ALA A 102 20.53 -23.17 7.07
C ALA A 102 21.37 -21.88 6.90
N PRO A 103 22.37 -21.86 5.98
CA PRO A 103 23.19 -20.68 5.73
C PRO A 103 22.34 -19.43 5.39
N ASP A 104 22.78 -18.26 5.83
CA ASP A 104 21.99 -17.01 5.75
C ASP A 104 21.57 -16.62 4.32
N TRP A 105 22.39 -16.95 3.30
CA TRP A 105 22.02 -16.67 1.91
C TRP A 105 20.70 -17.34 1.48
N THR A 106 20.31 -18.47 2.08
CA THR A 106 19.03 -19.14 1.80
C THR A 106 17.84 -18.33 2.26
N LEU A 107 18.00 -17.55 3.34
CA LEU A 107 16.99 -16.60 3.83
C LEU A 107 16.76 -15.47 2.81
N PHE A 108 17.84 -14.94 2.23
CA PHE A 108 17.73 -13.91 1.18
C PHE A 108 17.11 -14.47 -0.10
N ALA A 109 17.45 -15.70 -0.49
CA ALA A 109 16.83 -16.37 -1.63
C ALA A 109 15.31 -16.57 -1.40
N GLY A 110 14.92 -17.01 -0.20
CA GLY A 110 13.52 -17.13 0.19
C GLY A 110 12.78 -15.78 0.18
N ALA A 111 13.40 -14.74 0.70
CA ALA A 111 12.83 -13.38 0.70
C ALA A 111 12.64 -12.81 -0.73
N LEU A 112 13.60 -13.04 -1.62
CA LEU A 112 13.51 -12.67 -3.03
C LEU A 112 12.34 -13.37 -3.72
N LEU A 113 12.18 -14.68 -3.53
CA LEU A 113 11.06 -15.46 -4.08
C LEU A 113 9.74 -15.05 -3.46
N ALA A 114 9.69 -14.79 -2.14
CA ALA A 114 8.49 -14.28 -1.47
C ALA A 114 8.02 -12.95 -2.08
N GLY A 115 8.94 -12.12 -2.56
CA GLY A 115 8.66 -10.85 -3.25
C GLY A 115 7.88 -10.99 -4.56
N PHE A 116 7.71 -12.20 -5.13
CA PHE A 116 6.78 -12.47 -6.24
C PHE A 116 5.31 -12.38 -5.83
N MET A 117 5.01 -11.94 -4.62
CA MET A 117 3.65 -11.72 -4.14
C MET A 117 2.93 -10.70 -5.05
N PRO A 118 1.74 -11.05 -5.60
CA PRO A 118 0.99 -10.12 -6.44
C PRO A 118 0.37 -8.99 -5.60
N SER A 119 0.24 -7.79 -6.21
CA SER A 119 -0.42 -6.65 -5.58
C SER A 119 -1.94 -6.83 -5.57
N MET A 120 -2.47 -7.47 -4.51
CA MET A 120 -3.88 -7.80 -4.40
C MET A 120 -4.77 -6.55 -4.33
N SER A 121 -4.28 -5.46 -3.77
CA SER A 121 -4.98 -4.16 -3.74
C SER A 121 -5.15 -3.59 -5.15
N ALA A 122 -4.13 -3.69 -6.01
CA ALA A 122 -4.25 -3.26 -7.42
C ALA A 122 -5.17 -4.17 -8.22
N VAL A 123 -5.10 -5.48 -7.99
CA VAL A 123 -5.99 -6.48 -8.62
C VAL A 123 -7.45 -6.21 -8.29
N ALA A 124 -7.78 -5.97 -7.01
CA ALA A 124 -9.13 -5.64 -6.57
C ALA A 124 -9.63 -4.32 -7.21
N ARG A 125 -8.81 -3.25 -7.20
CA ARG A 125 -9.17 -1.97 -7.84
C ARG A 125 -9.41 -2.11 -9.34
N ALA A 126 -8.62 -2.92 -10.04
CA ALA A 126 -8.83 -3.20 -11.47
C ALA A 126 -10.17 -3.91 -11.72
N ARG A 127 -10.59 -4.84 -10.82
CA ARG A 127 -11.91 -5.48 -10.90
C ARG A 127 -13.07 -4.51 -10.64
N TRP A 128 -12.94 -3.64 -9.62
CA TRP A 128 -13.91 -2.57 -9.37
C TRP A 128 -14.03 -1.62 -10.55
N THR A 129 -12.91 -1.30 -11.20
CA THR A 129 -12.93 -0.47 -12.41
C THR A 129 -13.68 -1.17 -13.54
N ALA A 130 -13.46 -2.46 -13.74
CA ALA A 130 -14.19 -3.22 -14.77
C ALA A 130 -15.71 -3.21 -14.53
N ILE A 131 -16.15 -3.24 -13.25
CA ILE A 131 -17.58 -3.24 -12.87
C ILE A 131 -18.20 -1.84 -12.99
N TYR A 132 -17.51 -0.79 -12.50
CA TYR A 132 -18.09 0.56 -12.31
C TYR A 132 -17.44 1.65 -13.14
N GLN A 133 -16.74 1.30 -14.22
CA GLN A 133 -16.11 2.28 -15.09
C GLN A 133 -17.09 3.32 -15.62
N GLY A 134 -16.69 4.60 -15.54
CA GLY A 134 -17.53 5.73 -15.96
C GLY A 134 -18.70 6.05 -15.01
N GLN A 135 -18.84 5.34 -13.91
CA GLN A 135 -19.89 5.58 -12.91
C GLN A 135 -19.33 6.29 -11.67
N PRO A 136 -20.12 7.16 -11.00
CA PRO A 136 -19.70 7.78 -9.74
C PRO A 136 -19.38 6.77 -8.62
N ARG A 137 -19.94 5.57 -8.69
CA ARG A 137 -19.69 4.46 -7.75
C ARG A 137 -18.23 4.00 -7.72
N LEU A 138 -17.45 4.24 -8.78
CA LEU A 138 -16.04 3.86 -8.83
C LEU A 138 -15.21 4.59 -7.76
N GLN A 139 -15.47 5.88 -7.52
CA GLN A 139 -14.82 6.62 -6.43
C GLN A 139 -15.12 5.99 -5.07
N THR A 140 -16.38 5.63 -4.82
CA THR A 140 -16.79 4.95 -3.57
C THR A 140 -16.10 3.59 -3.43
N ALA A 141 -15.94 2.83 -4.53
CA ALA A 141 -15.21 1.56 -4.53
C ALA A 141 -13.73 1.74 -4.19
N TYR A 142 -13.06 2.76 -4.75
CA TYR A 142 -11.68 3.06 -4.42
C TYR A 142 -11.50 3.51 -2.98
N SER A 143 -12.47 4.24 -2.45
CA SER A 143 -12.50 4.63 -1.03
C SER A 143 -12.63 3.40 -0.13
N LEU A 144 -13.53 2.47 -0.45
CA LEU A 144 -13.65 1.20 0.25
C LEU A 144 -12.32 0.43 0.23
N GLU A 145 -11.69 0.32 -0.94
CA GLU A 145 -10.41 -0.39 -1.09
C GLU A 145 -9.29 0.26 -0.27
N THR A 146 -9.26 1.59 -0.19
CA THR A 146 -8.28 2.31 0.64
C THR A 146 -8.50 2.02 2.13
N VAL A 147 -9.75 2.02 2.59
CA VAL A 147 -10.06 1.66 3.98
C VAL A 147 -9.73 0.19 4.28
N LEU A 148 -9.98 -0.71 3.33
CA LEU A 148 -9.61 -2.11 3.49
C LEU A 148 -8.08 -2.30 3.53
N ASP A 149 -7.31 -1.51 2.78
CA ASP A 149 -5.85 -1.50 2.89
C ASP A 149 -5.41 -1.06 4.29
N GLU A 150 -5.96 0.05 4.81
CA GLU A 150 -5.68 0.52 6.17
C GLU A 150 -6.00 -0.55 7.22
N VAL A 151 -7.18 -1.15 7.16
CA VAL A 151 -7.57 -2.24 8.08
C VAL A 151 -6.58 -3.39 8.04
N THR A 152 -6.10 -3.77 6.86
CA THR A 152 -5.11 -4.85 6.71
C THR A 152 -3.75 -4.48 7.29
N PHE A 153 -3.30 -3.24 7.13
CA PHE A 153 -2.05 -2.77 7.72
C PHE A 153 -2.12 -2.55 9.24
N ILE A 154 -3.32 -2.28 9.78
CA ILE A 154 -3.54 -2.22 11.23
C ILE A 154 -3.60 -3.62 11.86
N THR A 155 -4.24 -4.58 11.19
CA THR A 155 -4.51 -5.91 11.77
C THR A 155 -3.44 -6.94 11.45
N GLY A 156 -2.82 -6.86 10.27
CA GLY A 156 -1.85 -7.85 9.80
C GLY A 156 -0.60 -7.97 10.68
N PRO A 157 0.12 -6.87 10.97
CA PRO A 157 1.31 -6.92 11.80
C PRO A 157 1.05 -7.50 13.21
N PRO A 158 0.05 -7.04 13.99
CA PRO A 158 -0.26 -7.65 15.29
C PRO A 158 -0.64 -9.12 15.20
N LEU A 159 -1.37 -9.52 14.15
CA LEU A 159 -1.71 -10.92 13.94
C LEU A 159 -0.46 -11.77 13.70
N SER A 160 0.46 -11.31 12.84
CA SER A 160 1.70 -12.02 12.54
C SER A 160 2.60 -12.16 13.77
N VAL A 161 2.83 -11.05 14.49
CA VAL A 161 3.64 -11.03 15.72
C VAL A 161 2.98 -11.87 16.81
N GLY A 162 1.67 -11.70 17.01
CA GLY A 162 0.90 -12.43 18.01
C GLY A 162 0.98 -13.94 17.81
N LEU A 163 0.81 -14.43 16.57
CA LEU A 163 0.97 -15.85 16.25
C LEU A 163 2.41 -16.34 16.49
N SER A 164 3.42 -15.54 16.11
CA SER A 164 4.81 -15.90 16.28
C SER A 164 5.26 -15.97 17.74
N VAL A 165 4.68 -15.13 18.60
CA VAL A 165 4.97 -15.12 20.05
C VAL A 165 4.15 -16.17 20.81
N ALA A 166 2.87 -16.35 20.45
CA ALA A 166 1.98 -17.22 21.18
C ALA A 166 2.16 -18.73 20.85
N LEU A 167 2.57 -19.05 19.63
CA LEU A 167 2.66 -20.45 19.17
C LEU A 167 4.13 -20.87 18.98
N PHE A 168 4.77 -20.39 17.92
CA PHE A 168 6.18 -20.64 17.60
C PHE A 168 6.69 -19.56 16.62
N PRO A 169 8.00 -19.29 16.56
CA PRO A 169 8.54 -18.14 15.82
C PRO A 169 8.13 -18.04 14.34
N GLN A 170 7.91 -19.15 13.67
CA GLN A 170 7.53 -19.21 12.25
C GLN A 170 6.03 -19.08 12.02
N ALA A 171 5.18 -19.04 13.06
CA ALA A 171 3.71 -19.13 12.91
C ALA A 171 3.10 -17.93 12.14
N GLY A 172 3.64 -16.74 12.32
CA GLY A 172 3.18 -15.55 11.57
C GLY A 172 3.40 -15.67 10.06
N PRO A 173 4.64 -15.87 9.58
CA PRO A 173 4.91 -16.12 8.16
C PRO A 173 4.22 -17.37 7.60
N LEU A 174 4.03 -18.43 8.39
CA LEU A 174 3.28 -19.61 7.98
C LEU A 174 1.81 -19.29 7.74
N ALA A 175 1.19 -18.51 8.61
CA ALA A 175 -0.18 -18.03 8.41
C ALA A 175 -0.29 -17.19 7.12
N ALA A 176 0.67 -16.32 6.83
CA ALA A 176 0.71 -15.59 5.57
C ALA A 176 0.82 -16.52 4.35
N ALA A 177 1.66 -17.57 4.42
CA ALA A 177 1.81 -18.57 3.36
C ALA A 177 0.51 -19.38 3.10
N ILE A 178 -0.33 -19.55 4.11
CA ILE A 178 -1.63 -20.24 3.99
C ILE A 178 -2.72 -19.29 3.49
N LEU A 179 -2.78 -18.07 4.04
CA LEU A 179 -3.82 -17.09 3.69
C LEU A 179 -3.70 -16.59 2.25
N LEU A 180 -2.47 -16.45 1.74
CA LEU A 180 -2.24 -15.96 0.38
C LEU A 180 -2.92 -16.83 -0.70
N PRO A 181 -2.66 -18.14 -0.78
CA PRO A 181 -3.30 -18.98 -1.78
C PRO A 181 -4.81 -19.11 -1.56
N ILE A 182 -5.29 -19.13 -0.32
CA ILE A 182 -6.73 -19.18 -0.03
C ILE A 182 -7.43 -17.93 -0.59
N GLY A 183 -6.92 -16.74 -0.28
CA GLY A 183 -7.46 -15.47 -0.78
C GLY A 183 -7.39 -15.37 -2.30
N VAL A 184 -6.27 -15.77 -2.90
CA VAL A 184 -6.08 -15.75 -4.36
C VAL A 184 -7.02 -16.74 -5.04
N LEU A 185 -7.16 -17.97 -4.54
CA LEU A 185 -8.08 -18.95 -5.10
C LEU A 185 -9.54 -18.49 -4.99
N ALA A 186 -9.94 -17.91 -3.84
CA ALA A 186 -11.26 -17.33 -3.67
C ALA A 186 -11.53 -16.21 -4.67
N LEU A 187 -10.50 -15.40 -5.01
CA LEU A 187 -10.63 -14.35 -5.99
C LEU A 187 -10.71 -14.89 -7.42
N ILE A 188 -9.89 -15.88 -7.78
CA ILE A 188 -9.88 -16.50 -9.12
C ILE A 188 -11.20 -17.25 -9.40
N ALA A 189 -11.80 -17.85 -8.39
CA ALA A 189 -13.11 -18.49 -8.51
C ALA A 189 -14.21 -17.53 -9.00
N GLN A 190 -14.01 -16.22 -8.80
CA GLN A 190 -14.95 -15.17 -9.20
C GLN A 190 -14.64 -14.61 -10.59
N ARG A 191 -14.86 -15.42 -11.62
CA ARG A 191 -14.61 -15.02 -13.02
C ARG A 191 -15.51 -13.87 -13.50
N SER A 192 -16.69 -13.70 -12.92
CA SER A 192 -17.65 -12.64 -13.29
C SER A 192 -17.13 -11.22 -13.04
N THR A 193 -16.16 -11.04 -12.15
CA THR A 193 -15.57 -9.73 -11.81
C THR A 193 -14.22 -9.51 -12.46
N GLU A 194 -13.67 -10.51 -13.15
CA GLU A 194 -12.36 -10.42 -13.80
C GLU A 194 -12.41 -9.48 -15.01
N PRO A 195 -11.46 -8.51 -15.14
CA PRO A 195 -11.36 -7.67 -16.30
C PRO A 195 -11.13 -8.49 -17.57
N LEU A 196 -11.86 -8.18 -18.64
CA LEU A 196 -11.69 -8.86 -19.92
C LEU A 196 -10.33 -8.52 -20.53
N VAL A 197 -9.54 -9.54 -20.84
CA VAL A 197 -8.32 -9.40 -21.64
C VAL A 197 -8.71 -9.12 -23.06
N LYS A 198 -8.48 -7.90 -23.56
CA LYS A 198 -8.68 -7.59 -24.97
C LYS A 198 -7.57 -8.28 -25.77
N THR A 199 -7.97 -9.13 -26.75
CA THR A 199 -7.08 -9.76 -27.70
C THR A 199 -6.18 -8.73 -28.39
N HIS A 200 -4.91 -9.04 -28.48
CA HIS A 200 -3.92 -8.24 -29.19
C HIS A 200 -4.23 -8.27 -30.68
N ASP A 201 -4.47 -7.12 -31.27
CA ASP A 201 -4.23 -6.99 -32.73
C ASP A 201 -2.73 -7.18 -32.93
N ALA A 202 -2.36 -8.23 -33.67
CA ALA A 202 -0.96 -8.63 -33.90
C ALA A 202 -0.09 -7.54 -34.56
N THR A 203 -0.71 -6.46 -35.02
CA THR A 203 -0.06 -5.31 -35.68
C THR A 203 0.40 -4.20 -34.72
N SER A 204 -0.08 -4.17 -33.48
CA SER A 204 0.39 -3.20 -32.50
C SER A 204 1.51 -3.81 -31.66
N GLY A 205 2.73 -3.31 -31.80
CA GLY A 205 3.91 -3.73 -31.03
C GLY A 205 3.61 -3.79 -29.52
N LEU A 206 4.36 -4.62 -28.79
CA LEU A 206 4.20 -4.80 -27.33
C LEU A 206 4.20 -3.43 -26.63
N PRO A 207 3.11 -3.01 -25.97
CA PRO A 207 3.10 -1.73 -25.28
C PRO A 207 4.19 -1.71 -24.21
N GLY A 208 5.00 -0.64 -24.19
CA GLY A 208 6.01 -0.41 -23.16
C GLY A 208 5.40 -0.40 -21.75
N SER A 209 6.22 -0.48 -20.71
CA SER A 209 5.76 -0.31 -19.34
C SER A 209 5.19 1.10 -19.14
N VAL A 210 4.08 1.21 -18.41
CA VAL A 210 3.41 2.49 -18.11
C VAL A 210 4.23 3.41 -17.20
N ILE A 211 5.26 2.91 -16.53
CA ILE A 211 6.19 3.75 -15.75
C ILE A 211 6.93 4.78 -16.62
N LYS A 212 6.98 4.57 -17.94
CA LYS A 212 7.54 5.54 -18.90
C LYS A 212 6.66 6.77 -19.06
N LEU A 213 5.38 6.69 -18.73
CA LEU A 213 4.47 7.82 -18.76
C LEU A 213 4.82 8.81 -17.64
N THR A 214 4.95 10.09 -17.98
CA THR A 214 5.28 11.14 -17.00
C THR A 214 4.23 11.25 -15.91
N SER A 215 2.94 11.05 -16.24
CA SER A 215 1.84 11.04 -15.27
C SER A 215 1.99 9.92 -14.23
N VAL A 216 2.38 8.71 -14.66
CA VAL A 216 2.62 7.57 -13.75
C VAL A 216 3.80 7.85 -12.83
N ARG A 217 4.91 8.37 -13.37
CA ARG A 217 6.09 8.74 -12.55
C ARG A 217 5.78 9.82 -11.53
N LEU A 218 5.01 10.84 -11.92
CA LEU A 218 4.60 11.91 -11.00
C LEU A 218 3.72 11.38 -9.87
N LEU A 219 2.70 10.59 -10.19
CA LEU A 219 1.82 10.00 -9.18
C LEU A 219 2.55 8.97 -8.30
N ALA A 220 3.48 8.20 -8.86
CA ALA A 220 4.33 7.30 -8.09
C ALA A 220 5.26 8.06 -7.13
N LEU A 221 5.86 9.19 -7.57
CA LEU A 221 6.67 10.05 -6.72
C LEU A 221 5.83 10.68 -5.59
N LEU A 222 4.60 11.11 -5.89
CA LEU A 222 3.65 11.59 -4.87
C LEU A 222 3.41 10.50 -3.81
N MET A 223 3.07 9.29 -4.26
CA MET A 223 2.80 8.16 -3.36
C MET A 223 4.02 7.76 -2.54
N MET A 224 5.22 7.82 -3.12
CA MET A 224 6.47 7.58 -2.40
C MET A 224 6.68 8.64 -1.30
N ALA A 225 6.46 9.92 -1.60
CA ALA A 225 6.58 10.99 -0.61
C ALA A 225 5.53 10.85 0.51
N MET A 226 4.29 10.46 0.18
CA MET A 226 3.27 10.12 1.17
C MET A 226 3.70 8.93 2.04
N GLY A 227 4.30 7.91 1.44
CA GLY A 227 4.85 6.76 2.17
C GLY A 227 5.96 7.17 3.13
N ILE A 228 6.86 8.08 2.74
CA ILE A 228 7.91 8.61 3.63
C ILE A 228 7.29 9.26 4.87
N ILE A 229 6.20 10.02 4.72
CA ILE A 229 5.48 10.60 5.86
C ILE A 229 4.99 9.50 6.81
N VAL A 230 4.33 8.47 6.27
CA VAL A 230 3.81 7.34 7.07
C VAL A 230 4.92 6.64 7.83
N GLY A 231 5.98 6.20 7.14
CA GLY A 231 7.11 5.50 7.77
C GLY A 231 7.84 6.36 8.80
N THR A 232 7.91 7.67 8.59
CA THR A 232 8.43 8.61 9.59
C THR A 232 7.53 8.68 10.81
N VAL A 233 6.22 8.85 10.62
CA VAL A 233 5.24 8.89 11.74
C VAL A 233 5.30 7.61 12.54
N ASP A 234 5.40 6.44 11.90
CA ASP A 234 5.46 5.15 12.58
C ASP A 234 6.68 5.08 13.53
N ILE A 235 7.88 5.32 13.03
CA ILE A 235 9.11 5.20 13.81
C ILE A 235 9.25 6.30 14.85
N VAL A 236 8.99 7.55 14.45
CA VAL A 236 9.21 8.70 15.35
C VAL A 236 8.18 8.73 16.47
N SER A 237 6.94 8.27 16.24
CA SER A 237 5.92 8.17 17.29
C SER A 237 6.30 7.14 18.36
N VAL A 238 6.90 6.01 17.97
CA VAL A 238 7.42 5.02 18.91
C VAL A 238 8.56 5.61 19.74
N ALA A 239 9.56 6.20 19.09
CA ALA A 239 10.70 6.81 19.77
C ALA A 239 10.28 7.97 20.70
N PHE A 240 9.31 8.78 20.28
CA PHE A 240 8.77 9.88 21.09
C PHE A 240 8.05 9.37 22.34
N ALA A 241 7.26 8.30 22.22
CA ALA A 241 6.58 7.67 23.34
C ALA A 241 7.58 7.04 24.34
N GLU A 242 8.64 6.40 23.84
CA GLU A 242 9.73 5.87 24.65
C GLU A 242 10.47 6.97 25.42
N GLN A 243 10.81 8.09 24.76
CA GLN A 243 11.45 9.25 25.43
C GLN A 243 10.60 9.86 26.54
N LEU A 244 9.28 9.76 26.44
CA LEU A 244 8.35 10.22 27.48
C LEU A 244 8.09 9.16 28.57
N GLY A 245 8.74 7.99 28.52
CA GLY A 245 8.53 6.89 29.45
C GLY A 245 7.15 6.20 29.30
N GLN A 246 6.48 6.37 28.16
CA GLN A 246 5.15 5.84 27.89
C GLN A 246 5.12 5.01 26.58
N PRO A 247 5.92 3.95 26.43
CA PRO A 247 6.06 3.21 25.17
C PRO A 247 4.73 2.63 24.65
N ALA A 248 3.81 2.23 25.56
CA ALA A 248 2.49 1.74 25.17
C ALA A 248 1.62 2.80 24.47
N ALA A 249 1.87 4.10 24.70
CA ALA A 249 1.12 5.18 24.09
C ALA A 249 1.42 5.35 22.60
N ALA A 250 2.51 4.77 22.08
CA ALA A 250 2.79 4.73 20.64
C ALA A 250 1.64 4.10 19.85
N SER A 251 1.05 3.03 20.36
CA SER A 251 -0.10 2.37 19.72
C SER A 251 -1.32 3.29 19.61
N LEU A 252 -1.55 4.16 20.58
CA LEU A 252 -2.62 5.16 20.55
C LEU A 252 -2.41 6.18 19.44
N VAL A 253 -1.16 6.68 19.27
CA VAL A 253 -0.80 7.65 18.23
C VAL A 253 -1.00 7.04 16.83
N LEU A 254 -0.49 5.82 16.62
CA LEU A 254 -0.64 5.12 15.33
C LEU A 254 -2.10 4.79 15.02
N SER A 255 -2.87 4.39 16.04
CA SER A 255 -4.31 4.17 15.90
C SER A 255 -5.06 5.46 15.54
N ALA A 256 -4.66 6.60 16.12
CA ALA A 256 -5.26 7.89 15.79
C ALA A 256 -5.07 8.24 14.30
N TYR A 257 -3.87 8.04 13.75
CA TYR A 257 -3.61 8.21 12.30
C TYR A 257 -4.54 7.34 11.45
N ALA A 258 -4.58 6.06 11.76
CA ALA A 258 -5.38 5.09 11.00
C ALA A 258 -6.89 5.40 11.08
N VAL A 259 -7.39 5.79 12.25
CA VAL A 259 -8.79 6.22 12.43
C VAL A 259 -9.08 7.47 11.59
N GLY A 260 -8.19 8.47 11.61
CA GLY A 260 -8.32 9.66 10.77
C GLY A 260 -8.40 9.32 9.28
N SER A 261 -7.49 8.46 8.80
CA SER A 261 -7.44 8.00 7.41
C SER A 261 -8.69 7.20 7.02
N CYS A 262 -9.11 6.24 7.85
CA CYS A 262 -10.33 5.46 7.60
C CYS A 262 -11.60 6.34 7.54
N LEU A 263 -11.78 7.23 8.51
CA LEU A 263 -12.94 8.13 8.57
C LEU A 263 -13.01 9.02 7.34
N SER A 264 -11.91 9.68 6.99
CA SER A 264 -11.85 10.56 5.83
C SER A 264 -12.01 9.81 4.51
N GLY A 265 -11.43 8.61 4.40
CA GLY A 265 -11.60 7.74 3.24
C GLY A 265 -13.06 7.36 3.01
N LEU A 266 -13.77 6.94 4.08
CA LEU A 266 -15.20 6.62 4.01
C LEU A 266 -16.05 7.86 3.67
N LEU A 267 -15.78 9.00 4.29
CA LEU A 267 -16.48 10.24 3.99
C LEU A 267 -16.25 10.69 2.55
N PHE A 268 -15.00 10.65 2.09
CA PHE A 268 -14.65 11.06 0.73
C PHE A 268 -15.33 10.18 -0.33
N GLY A 269 -15.45 8.87 -0.07
CA GLY A 269 -16.15 7.94 -0.95
C GLY A 269 -17.67 8.13 -0.98
N ALA A 270 -18.25 8.69 0.09
CA ALA A 270 -19.66 9.01 0.16
C ALA A 270 -20.02 10.37 -0.48
N LEU A 271 -19.04 11.28 -0.56
CA LEU A 271 -19.23 12.63 -1.08
C LEU A 271 -19.05 12.66 -2.60
N LYS A 272 -20.00 13.27 -3.29
CA LYS A 272 -19.88 13.60 -4.72
C LYS A 272 -19.39 15.03 -4.86
N LEU A 273 -18.07 15.21 -4.92
CA LEU A 273 -17.48 16.53 -5.04
C LEU A 273 -17.44 16.96 -6.51
N PRO A 274 -18.08 18.08 -6.90
CA PRO A 274 -18.05 18.62 -8.25
C PRO A 274 -16.75 19.39 -8.54
N ILE A 275 -15.62 18.83 -8.10
CA ILE A 275 -14.29 19.43 -8.20
C ILE A 275 -13.42 18.54 -9.10
N PRO A 276 -12.70 19.10 -10.09
CA PRO A 276 -11.77 18.32 -10.92
C PRO A 276 -10.71 17.60 -10.09
N LEU A 277 -10.38 16.35 -10.46
CA LEU A 277 -9.40 15.53 -9.74
C LEU A 277 -8.03 16.22 -9.60
N SER A 278 -7.60 17.00 -10.61
CA SER A 278 -6.36 17.77 -10.55
C SER A 278 -6.36 18.83 -9.44
N ARG A 279 -7.50 19.48 -9.19
CA ARG A 279 -7.66 20.41 -8.07
C ARG A 279 -7.74 19.67 -6.73
N LEU A 280 -8.43 18.53 -6.68
CA LEU A 280 -8.49 17.69 -5.48
C LEU A 280 -7.09 17.15 -5.12
N LEU A 281 -6.26 16.78 -6.10
CA LEU A 281 -4.88 16.39 -5.88
C LEU A 281 -4.06 17.53 -5.25
N LEU A 282 -4.23 18.75 -5.78
CA LEU A 282 -3.55 19.92 -5.25
C LEU A 282 -3.98 20.25 -3.82
N LEU A 283 -5.30 20.24 -3.55
CA LEU A 283 -5.83 20.48 -2.21
C LEU A 283 -5.41 19.40 -1.21
N GLY A 284 -5.46 18.13 -1.62
CA GLY A 284 -4.99 17.01 -0.82
C GLY A 284 -3.48 17.11 -0.52
N GLY A 285 -2.66 17.39 -1.55
CA GLY A 285 -1.22 17.57 -1.40
C GLY A 285 -0.87 18.76 -0.51
N LEU A 286 -1.57 19.90 -0.66
CA LEU A 286 -1.39 21.06 0.23
C LEU A 286 -1.78 20.73 1.66
N ALA A 287 -2.92 20.10 1.88
CA ALA A 287 -3.37 19.71 3.21
C ALA A 287 -2.41 18.71 3.86
N THR A 288 -1.96 17.70 3.12
CA THR A 288 -0.95 16.75 3.59
C THR A 288 0.34 17.46 3.99
N ALA A 289 0.84 18.41 3.20
CA ALA A 289 2.03 19.17 3.52
C ALA A 289 1.83 20.06 4.77
N VAL A 290 0.73 20.77 4.87
CA VAL A 290 0.44 21.67 6.01
C VAL A 290 0.32 20.87 7.31
N THR A 291 -0.28 19.67 7.27
CA THR A 291 -0.46 18.84 8.48
C THR A 291 0.82 18.22 9.00
N THR A 292 1.93 18.24 8.23
CA THR A 292 3.25 17.84 8.76
C THR A 292 3.91 18.91 9.64
N LEU A 293 3.55 20.20 9.49
CA LEU A 293 4.15 21.32 10.23
C LEU A 293 3.97 21.18 11.76
N PRO A 294 2.75 20.90 12.28
CA PRO A 294 2.52 20.79 13.71
C PRO A 294 3.23 19.59 14.38
N LEU A 295 3.75 18.62 13.62
CA LEU A 295 4.48 17.47 14.19
C LEU A 295 5.70 17.91 15.00
N LEU A 296 6.39 18.98 14.57
CA LEU A 296 7.55 19.53 15.28
C LEU A 296 7.17 20.19 16.61
N LEU A 297 5.91 20.61 16.78
CA LEU A 297 5.40 21.30 17.97
C LEU A 297 4.82 20.32 19.00
N ALA A 298 4.75 19.03 18.70
CA ALA A 298 4.25 18.04 19.63
C ALA A 298 5.09 18.00 20.91
N GLY A 299 4.45 18.30 22.05
CA GLY A 299 5.09 18.35 23.38
C GLY A 299 4.74 17.15 24.25
N ASN A 300 3.66 16.45 23.96
CA ASN A 300 3.17 15.28 24.70
C ASN A 300 2.41 14.33 23.78
N ILE A 301 2.04 13.15 24.30
CA ILE A 301 1.33 12.10 23.54
C ILE A 301 -0.01 12.58 22.99
N ALA A 302 -0.77 13.35 23.77
CA ALA A 302 -2.10 13.81 23.35
C ALA A 302 -2.02 14.80 22.18
N THR A 303 -1.08 15.74 22.22
CA THR A 303 -0.84 16.67 21.11
C THR A 303 -0.33 15.93 19.87
N LEU A 304 0.58 14.96 20.04
CA LEU A 304 1.07 14.15 18.91
C LEU A 304 -0.08 13.34 18.29
N ALA A 305 -0.89 12.65 19.10
CA ALA A 305 -2.04 11.87 18.62
C ALA A 305 -3.05 12.74 17.86
N THR A 306 -3.31 13.96 18.34
CA THR A 306 -4.22 14.91 17.68
C THR A 306 -3.67 15.35 16.32
N VAL A 307 -2.39 15.73 16.27
CA VAL A 307 -1.75 16.17 15.02
C VAL A 307 -1.69 15.03 14.00
N VAL A 308 -1.33 13.83 14.44
CA VAL A 308 -1.25 12.64 13.59
C VAL A 308 -2.64 12.21 13.10
N PHE A 309 -3.69 12.30 13.94
CA PHE A 309 -5.08 12.11 13.52
C PHE A 309 -5.47 13.06 12.39
N VAL A 310 -5.17 14.37 12.55
CA VAL A 310 -5.46 15.39 11.52
C VAL A 310 -4.69 15.11 10.24
N ALA A 311 -3.42 14.68 10.32
CA ALA A 311 -2.64 14.27 9.16
C ALA A 311 -3.27 13.06 8.44
N GLY A 312 -3.76 12.07 9.18
CA GLY A 312 -4.50 10.93 8.66
C GLY A 312 -5.74 11.30 7.86
N LEU A 313 -6.46 12.37 8.24
CA LEU A 313 -7.66 12.83 7.50
C LEU A 313 -7.38 13.20 6.04
N PHE A 314 -6.15 13.52 5.66
CA PHE A 314 -5.80 13.91 4.30
C PHE A 314 -5.05 12.82 3.52
N PHE A 315 -4.59 11.76 4.19
CA PHE A 315 -3.89 10.66 3.53
C PHE A 315 -4.80 9.89 2.58
N ALA A 316 -5.90 9.31 3.10
CA ALA A 316 -6.79 8.48 2.29
C ALA A 316 -7.43 9.25 1.11
N PRO A 317 -7.97 10.48 1.27
CA PRO A 317 -8.49 11.25 0.14
C PRO A 317 -7.45 11.51 -0.94
N THR A 318 -6.21 11.86 -0.58
CA THR A 318 -5.13 12.10 -1.54
C THR A 318 -4.78 10.83 -2.31
N MET A 319 -4.69 9.69 -1.62
CA MET A 319 -4.47 8.38 -2.25
C MET A 319 -5.61 8.00 -3.21
N ILE A 320 -6.87 8.19 -2.80
CA ILE A 320 -8.04 7.89 -3.64
C ILE A 320 -8.03 8.74 -4.92
N VAL A 321 -7.70 10.03 -4.81
CA VAL A 321 -7.56 10.93 -5.96
C VAL A 321 -6.42 10.48 -6.87
N ALA A 322 -5.27 10.09 -6.32
CA ALA A 322 -4.14 9.58 -7.11
C ALA A 322 -4.54 8.30 -7.88
N MET A 323 -5.26 7.36 -7.23
CA MET A 323 -5.76 6.14 -7.87
C MET A 323 -6.82 6.44 -8.95
N SER A 324 -7.68 7.46 -8.74
CA SER A 324 -8.66 7.90 -9.72
C SER A 324 -8.02 8.60 -10.92
N LEU A 325 -6.91 9.31 -10.69
CA LEU A 325 -6.13 9.93 -11.77
C LEU A 325 -5.42 8.90 -12.63
N ILE A 326 -4.78 7.89 -12.01
CA ILE A 326 -4.10 6.84 -12.77
C ILE A 326 -5.09 6.06 -13.66
N GLU A 327 -6.33 5.82 -13.18
CA GLU A 327 -7.38 5.17 -13.96
C GLU A 327 -7.68 5.93 -15.25
N ARG A 328 -7.62 7.28 -15.23
CA ARG A 328 -7.86 8.12 -16.41
C ARG A 328 -6.66 8.29 -17.33
N GLN A 329 -5.43 8.14 -16.79
CA GLN A 329 -4.18 8.43 -17.51
C GLN A 329 -3.55 7.20 -18.17
N VAL A 330 -3.92 6.01 -17.72
CA VAL A 330 -3.33 4.76 -18.19
C VAL A 330 -4.33 4.02 -19.08
N PRO A 331 -3.88 3.40 -20.20
CA PRO A 331 -4.74 2.52 -20.96
C PRO A 331 -5.37 1.43 -20.11
N LYS A 332 -6.67 1.15 -20.32
CA LYS A 332 -7.43 0.14 -19.53
C LYS A 332 -6.73 -1.21 -19.41
N ARG A 333 -6.01 -1.62 -20.47
CA ARG A 333 -5.26 -2.88 -20.54
C ARG A 333 -3.94 -2.89 -19.75
N GLN A 334 -3.55 -1.78 -19.14
CA GLN A 334 -2.34 -1.65 -18.31
C GLN A 334 -2.67 -1.03 -16.94
N LEU A 335 -3.94 -1.07 -16.54
CA LEU A 335 -4.42 -0.42 -15.34
C LEU A 335 -3.86 -1.06 -14.08
N THR A 336 -3.80 -2.40 -14.03
CA THR A 336 -3.26 -3.12 -12.86
C THR A 336 -1.77 -2.79 -12.68
N GLU A 337 -1.00 -2.74 -13.77
CA GLU A 337 0.40 -2.30 -13.74
C GLU A 337 0.52 -0.88 -13.18
N GLY A 338 -0.30 0.07 -13.69
CA GLY A 338 -0.26 1.47 -13.26
C GLY A 338 -0.56 1.65 -11.78
N MET A 339 -1.63 1.01 -11.29
CA MET A 339 -2.00 1.05 -9.87
C MET A 339 -0.95 0.41 -8.97
N THR A 340 -0.32 -0.67 -9.44
CA THR A 340 0.73 -1.36 -8.68
C THR A 340 1.98 -0.51 -8.56
N TRP A 341 2.36 0.26 -9.59
CA TRP A 341 3.49 1.20 -9.49
C TRP A 341 3.27 2.25 -8.39
N LEU A 342 2.04 2.76 -8.24
CA LEU A 342 1.71 3.71 -7.18
C LEU A 342 1.84 3.06 -5.79
N LEU A 343 1.28 1.87 -5.61
CA LEU A 343 1.32 1.16 -4.33
C LEU A 343 2.75 0.69 -3.98
N ALA A 344 3.52 0.22 -4.97
CA ALA A 344 4.92 -0.13 -4.77
C ALA A 344 5.74 1.09 -4.34
N ALA A 345 5.53 2.25 -4.98
CA ALA A 345 6.18 3.50 -4.61
C ALA A 345 5.82 3.94 -3.18
N LEU A 346 4.55 3.80 -2.76
CA LEU A 346 4.12 4.06 -1.38
C LEU A 346 4.89 3.18 -0.39
N ASN A 347 4.95 1.87 -0.62
CA ASN A 347 5.64 0.94 0.27
C ASN A 347 7.16 1.20 0.34
N VAL A 348 7.80 1.52 -0.79
CA VAL A 348 9.21 1.98 -0.80
C VAL A 348 9.37 3.25 0.03
N GLY A 349 8.41 4.19 -0.10
CA GLY A 349 8.40 5.42 0.69
C GLY A 349 8.32 5.14 2.18
N VAL A 350 7.43 4.25 2.63
CA VAL A 350 7.33 3.84 4.05
C VAL A 350 8.66 3.29 4.56
N ALA A 351 9.29 2.40 3.80
CA ALA A 351 10.58 1.83 4.19
C ALA A 351 11.70 2.89 4.27
N LEU A 352 11.76 3.81 3.29
CA LEU A 352 12.73 4.90 3.28
C LEU A 352 12.48 5.88 4.44
N GLY A 353 11.23 6.26 4.67
CA GLY A 353 10.83 7.14 5.77
C GLY A 353 11.24 6.57 7.12
N ALA A 354 10.93 5.29 7.36
CA ALA A 354 11.29 4.60 8.59
C ALA A 354 12.82 4.53 8.77
N ALA A 355 13.56 4.15 7.73
CA ALA A 355 15.02 4.00 7.80
C ALA A 355 15.73 5.35 8.05
N VAL A 356 15.38 6.38 7.27
CA VAL A 356 16.04 7.69 7.37
C VAL A 356 15.66 8.40 8.68
N SER A 357 14.36 8.39 9.05
CA SER A 357 13.94 8.99 10.31
C SER A 357 14.49 8.27 11.53
N GLY A 358 14.64 6.93 11.47
CA GLY A 358 15.26 6.15 12.53
C GLY A 358 16.71 6.56 12.79
N GLN A 359 17.50 6.82 11.74
CA GLN A 359 18.87 7.35 11.89
C GLN A 359 18.88 8.73 12.53
N VAL A 360 18.02 9.64 12.06
CA VAL A 360 17.93 11.02 12.63
C VAL A 360 17.49 10.97 14.09
N VAL A 361 16.58 10.08 14.45
CA VAL A 361 16.15 9.87 15.86
C VAL A 361 17.32 9.44 16.73
N ASN A 362 18.15 8.50 16.28
CA ASN A 362 19.31 8.02 17.04
C ASN A 362 20.36 9.11 17.27
N GLU A 363 20.57 10.00 16.29
CA GLU A 363 21.60 11.05 16.37
C GLU A 363 21.10 12.33 17.06
N SER A 364 19.83 12.70 16.84
CA SER A 364 19.30 14.02 17.19
C SER A 364 17.99 14.02 18.01
N GLY A 365 17.51 12.81 18.36
CA GLY A 365 16.29 12.62 19.15
C GLY A 365 15.00 12.61 18.33
N ALA A 366 13.90 12.17 18.96
CA ALA A 366 12.64 11.90 18.27
C ALA A 366 12.04 13.11 17.55
N ARG A 367 12.12 14.32 18.14
CA ARG A 367 11.58 15.53 17.48
C ARG A 367 12.27 15.84 16.16
N ALA A 368 13.58 15.63 16.08
CA ALA A 368 14.35 15.87 14.85
C ALA A 368 13.91 14.90 13.73
N GLY A 369 13.48 13.70 14.06
CA GLY A 369 12.95 12.72 13.11
C GLY A 369 11.77 13.26 12.29
N PHE A 370 10.90 14.11 12.86
CA PHE A 370 9.77 14.69 12.14
C PHE A 370 10.15 15.65 11.00
N VAL A 371 11.41 16.14 10.95
CA VAL A 371 11.90 16.94 9.83
C VAL A 371 11.82 16.15 8.51
N ILE A 372 11.99 14.83 8.57
CA ILE A 372 11.88 13.98 7.39
C ILE A 372 10.44 14.01 6.85
N ALA A 373 9.43 13.95 7.74
CA ALA A 373 8.02 14.10 7.34
C ALA A 373 7.75 15.49 6.72
N LEU A 374 8.38 16.53 7.24
CA LEU A 374 8.28 17.89 6.70
C LEU A 374 8.84 17.99 5.28
N CYS A 375 10.04 17.46 5.06
CA CYS A 375 10.68 17.43 3.73
C CYS A 375 9.82 16.62 2.75
N ALA A 376 9.28 15.48 3.19
CA ALA A 376 8.38 14.66 2.38
C ALA A 376 7.04 15.39 2.09
N GLY A 377 6.47 16.12 3.07
CA GLY A 377 5.29 16.96 2.87
C GLY A 377 5.53 18.06 1.82
N ALA A 378 6.67 18.74 1.88
CA ALA A 378 7.07 19.71 0.85
C ALA A 378 7.18 19.04 -0.53
N LEU A 379 7.75 17.84 -0.61
CA LEU A 379 7.82 17.07 -1.86
C LEU A 379 6.43 16.70 -2.37
N VAL A 380 5.49 16.27 -1.51
CA VAL A 380 4.09 16.02 -1.87
C VAL A 380 3.46 17.26 -2.50
N LEU A 381 3.65 18.44 -1.88
CA LEU A 381 3.12 19.71 -2.39
C LEU A 381 3.72 20.07 -3.75
N LEU A 382 5.03 19.98 -3.91
CA LEU A 382 5.72 20.28 -5.18
C LEU A 382 5.24 19.38 -6.31
N VAL A 383 5.11 18.07 -6.04
CA VAL A 383 4.62 17.11 -7.03
C VAL A 383 3.14 17.34 -7.33
N ALA A 384 2.31 17.68 -6.34
CA ALA A 384 0.90 18.01 -6.55
C ALA A 384 0.72 19.29 -7.38
N LEU A 385 1.53 20.33 -7.14
CA LEU A 385 1.56 21.56 -7.93
C LEU A 385 1.92 21.26 -9.40
N TRP A 386 3.01 20.57 -9.62
CA TRP A 386 3.45 20.20 -10.96
C TRP A 386 2.46 19.26 -11.65
N GLY A 387 1.96 18.26 -10.93
CA GLY A 387 0.95 17.32 -11.42
C GLY A 387 -0.37 18.01 -11.78
N SER A 388 -0.84 18.96 -10.98
CA SER A 388 -2.09 19.68 -11.25
C SER A 388 -2.04 20.53 -12.54
N GLN A 389 -0.88 21.01 -12.94
CA GLN A 389 -0.67 21.73 -14.20
C GLN A 389 -0.65 20.77 -15.39
N ARG A 390 0.17 19.71 -15.33
CA ARG A 390 0.36 18.77 -16.44
C ARG A 390 -0.82 17.82 -16.68
N LEU A 391 -1.54 17.42 -15.64
CA LEU A 391 -2.69 16.53 -15.76
C LEU A 391 -3.97 17.27 -16.24
N ARG A 392 -3.97 18.61 -16.25
CA ARG A 392 -5.03 19.42 -16.86
C ARG A 392 -5.02 19.34 -18.39
N ASP A 393 -3.83 19.33 -18.99
CA ASP A 393 -3.66 19.38 -20.45
C ASP A 393 -4.04 18.06 -21.13
N SER A 394 -4.08 16.95 -20.37
CA SER A 394 -4.46 15.63 -20.88
C SER A 394 -5.96 15.30 -20.78
N SER A 395 -6.76 16.19 -20.19
CA SER A 395 -8.21 16.01 -20.01
C SER A 395 -9.08 16.65 -21.10
N VAL A 396 -8.51 17.17 -22.19
CA VAL A 396 -9.26 17.59 -23.36
C VAL A 396 -9.55 16.36 -24.22
N PRO A 397 -10.81 15.88 -24.30
CA PRO A 397 -11.15 14.90 -25.32
C PRO A 397 -11.03 15.60 -26.67
N ASN A 398 -10.30 15.00 -27.61
CA ASN A 398 -10.47 15.33 -29.01
C ASN A 398 -11.96 15.13 -29.35
N ALA A 399 -12.71 16.22 -29.37
CA ALA A 399 -13.95 16.32 -30.08
C ALA A 399 -13.60 16.35 -31.57
N ALA A 400 -13.73 15.23 -32.24
CA ALA A 400 -13.92 15.09 -33.65
C ALA A 400 -14.58 13.73 -33.93
#